data_23d4e558356991aaca8e004e268721d4
#
_entry.id   23d4e558356991aaca8e004e268721d4
#
_cell.length_a   1.000
_cell.length_b   1.000
_cell.length_c   1.000
_cell.angle_alpha   90.00
_cell.angle_beta   90.00
_cell.angle_gamma   90.00
#
_symmetry.space_group_name_H-M   'P 1'
#
loop_
_entity.id
_entity.type
_entity.pdbx_description
1 polymer ?
#
loop_
_entity_poly.entity_id
_entity_poly.type
_entity_poly.pdbx_seq_one_letter_code
_entity_poly.pdbx_strand_id
1 'polypeptide(L)'
;MDIIEKSRETVEQLLARRNLPKTYEEKCQYALDLVDMHLHEENPDRIDECIKLYTEDAIWETPARNVSYRGRETIKNMYLRVFNSAEGITFHPVERFATPDRVFDDMWATFRISGEGFENCPFPIGTKVKMRLLHNFHIRDGMIAKEIGYEIWRRDD
;
A
#
# COMPACT_ATOMS: atom_id res chain seq x y z
N MET A 1 -3.12 7.26 34.20
CA MET A 1 -2.05 7.83 33.35
C MET A 1 -2.63 7.88 31.95
N ASP A 2 -3.11 9.07 31.55
CA ASP A 2 -3.68 9.23 30.23
C ASP A 2 -2.54 9.12 29.20
N ILE A 3 -2.54 8.03 28.44
CA ILE A 3 -1.72 7.92 27.24
C ILE A 3 -2.36 8.94 26.29
N ILE A 4 -1.76 10.13 26.18
CA ILE A 4 -2.10 11.06 25.12
C ILE A 4 -1.69 10.34 23.83
N GLU A 5 -2.67 9.77 23.17
CA GLU A 5 -2.50 9.25 21.82
C GLU A 5 -2.07 10.44 20.96
N LYS A 6 -0.78 10.46 20.60
CA LYS A 6 -0.22 11.53 19.79
C LYS A 6 -1.00 11.52 18.47
N SER A 7 -1.78 12.57 18.20
CA SER A 7 -2.60 12.62 17.00
C SER A 7 -1.71 12.37 15.78
N ARG A 8 -2.10 11.39 14.96
CA ARG A 8 -1.37 11.04 13.74
C ARG A 8 -1.39 12.25 12.77
N GLU A 9 -0.24 12.48 12.12
CA GLU A 9 -0.14 13.43 11.01
C GLU A 9 -1.18 13.11 9.93
N THR A 10 -1.77 14.13 9.31
CA THR A 10 -2.68 13.95 8.20
C THR A 10 -1.93 13.78 6.88
N VAL A 11 -2.60 13.25 5.85
CA VAL A 11 -2.05 13.18 4.48
C VAL A 11 -1.63 14.58 4.00
N GLU A 12 -2.46 15.59 4.22
CA GLU A 12 -2.16 16.96 3.82
C GLU A 12 -0.90 17.50 4.53
N GLN A 13 -0.78 17.26 5.84
CA GLN A 13 0.41 17.66 6.60
C GLN A 13 1.67 16.96 6.13
N LEU A 14 1.60 15.66 5.84
CA LEU A 14 2.72 14.91 5.28
C LEU A 14 3.16 15.49 3.94
N LEU A 15 2.23 15.68 3.03
CA LEU A 15 2.52 16.19 1.68
C LEU A 15 3.03 17.64 1.71
N ALA A 16 2.61 18.44 2.69
CA ALA A 16 3.09 19.82 2.85
C ALA A 16 4.60 19.89 3.09
N ARG A 17 5.20 18.87 3.68
CA ARG A 17 6.65 18.84 3.97
C ARG A 17 7.48 18.11 2.91
N ARG A 18 6.87 17.65 1.79
CA ARG A 18 7.59 16.88 0.77
C ARG A 18 8.72 17.64 0.08
N ASN A 19 8.57 18.96 -0.07
CA ASN A 19 9.53 19.82 -0.75
C ASN A 19 10.48 20.57 0.18
N LEU A 20 10.39 20.32 1.50
CA LEU A 20 11.34 20.93 2.45
C LEU A 20 12.73 20.35 2.23
N PRO A 21 13.81 21.18 2.41
CA PRO A 21 15.18 20.67 2.37
C PRO A 21 15.36 19.54 3.40
N LYS A 22 16.05 18.49 2.97
CA LYS A 22 16.27 17.30 3.80
C LYS A 22 17.69 16.77 3.61
N THR A 23 18.26 16.27 4.71
CA THR A 23 19.45 15.42 4.65
C THR A 23 19.09 14.08 4.01
N TYR A 24 20.08 13.27 3.68
CA TYR A 24 19.85 11.91 3.17
C TYR A 24 18.98 11.07 4.13
N GLU A 25 19.31 11.08 5.41
CA GLU A 25 18.58 10.35 6.44
C GLU A 25 17.14 10.84 6.60
N GLU A 26 16.94 12.17 6.55
CA GLU A 26 15.60 12.75 6.58
C GLU A 26 14.78 12.38 5.34
N LYS A 27 15.40 12.26 4.17
CA LYS A 27 14.72 11.77 2.96
C LYS A 27 14.30 10.32 3.10
N CYS A 28 15.16 9.46 3.68
CA CYS A 28 14.81 8.07 3.96
C CYS A 28 13.64 8.00 4.96
N GLN A 29 13.67 8.81 6.00
CA GLN A 29 12.58 8.84 6.98
C GLN A 29 11.28 9.35 6.38
N TYR A 30 11.33 10.39 5.54
CA TYR A 30 10.15 10.85 4.83
C TYR A 30 9.55 9.74 3.95
N ALA A 31 10.39 8.98 3.24
CA ALA A 31 9.94 7.86 2.42
C ALA A 31 9.22 6.80 3.26
N LEU A 32 9.76 6.46 4.44
CA LEU A 32 9.11 5.55 5.38
C LEU A 32 7.77 6.10 5.88
N ASP A 33 7.73 7.38 6.22
CA ASP A 33 6.50 8.05 6.68
C ASP A 33 5.42 8.05 5.61
N LEU A 34 5.80 8.27 4.34
CA LEU A 34 4.90 8.24 3.19
C LEU A 34 4.24 6.87 3.03
N VAL A 35 5.02 5.80 3.09
CA VAL A 35 4.50 4.43 2.96
C VAL A 35 3.69 4.02 4.20
N ASP A 36 4.12 4.41 5.39
CA ASP A 36 3.34 4.19 6.61
C ASP A 36 1.96 4.85 6.53
N MET A 37 1.90 6.10 6.07
CA MET A 37 0.64 6.80 5.83
C MET A 37 -0.21 6.07 4.79
N HIS A 38 0.39 5.63 3.68
CA HIS A 38 -0.30 4.89 2.64
C HIS A 38 -0.97 3.63 3.21
N LEU A 39 -0.23 2.82 3.95
CA LEU A 39 -0.77 1.59 4.54
C LEU A 39 -1.86 1.88 5.58
N HIS A 40 -1.72 2.94 6.35
CA HIS A 40 -2.72 3.37 7.33
C HIS A 40 -4.03 3.79 6.66
N GLU A 41 -3.96 4.49 5.52
CA GLU A 41 -5.13 5.01 4.79
C GLU A 41 -5.69 4.02 3.77
N GLU A 42 -5.07 2.85 3.59
CA GLU A 42 -5.50 1.82 2.65
C GLU A 42 -6.69 1.03 3.21
N ASN A 43 -7.84 1.65 3.21
CA ASN A 43 -9.10 1.04 3.64
C ASN A 43 -10.29 1.76 2.96
N PRO A 44 -11.50 1.14 2.91
CA PRO A 44 -12.63 1.71 2.18
C PRO A 44 -13.04 3.12 2.62
N ASP A 45 -12.91 3.42 3.91
CA ASP A 45 -13.32 4.71 4.46
C ASP A 45 -12.32 5.83 4.19
N ARG A 46 -11.07 5.47 3.92
CA ARG A 46 -9.96 6.41 3.77
C ARG A 46 -9.29 6.40 2.42
N ILE A 47 -9.82 5.66 1.45
CA ILE A 47 -9.16 5.50 0.13
C ILE A 47 -8.95 6.82 -0.60
N ASP A 48 -9.86 7.79 -0.45
CA ASP A 48 -9.71 9.10 -1.07
C ASP A 48 -8.50 9.87 -0.52
N GLU A 49 -8.16 9.69 0.75
CA GLU A 49 -6.94 10.24 1.34
C GLU A 49 -5.71 9.47 0.89
N CYS A 50 -5.78 8.14 0.86
CA CYS A 50 -4.70 7.27 0.39
C CYS A 50 -4.26 7.65 -1.04
N ILE A 51 -5.21 7.88 -1.93
CA ILE A 51 -4.96 8.18 -3.34
C ILE A 51 -4.19 9.50 -3.53
N LYS A 52 -4.31 10.46 -2.63
CA LYS A 52 -3.57 11.72 -2.68
C LYS A 52 -2.05 11.54 -2.53
N LEU A 53 -1.61 10.39 -2.00
CA LEU A 53 -0.19 10.08 -1.82
C LEU A 53 0.49 9.64 -3.11
N TYR A 54 -0.27 9.31 -4.16
CA TYR A 54 0.24 8.92 -5.46
C TYR A 54 0.41 10.12 -6.39
N THR A 55 1.39 10.03 -7.29
CA THR A 55 1.45 10.95 -8.44
C THR A 55 0.25 10.71 -9.37
N GLU A 56 -0.11 11.71 -10.19
CA GLU A 56 -1.24 11.57 -11.11
C GLU A 56 -1.06 10.44 -12.13
N ASP A 57 0.18 10.21 -12.54
CA ASP A 57 0.56 9.18 -13.50
C ASP A 57 1.03 7.88 -12.84
N ALA A 58 0.74 7.68 -11.56
CA ALA A 58 1.21 6.53 -10.80
C ALA A 58 0.82 5.20 -11.45
N ILE A 59 1.68 4.21 -11.26
CA ILE A 59 1.45 2.84 -11.72
C ILE A 59 1.39 1.92 -10.50
N TRP A 60 0.37 1.09 -10.45
CA TRP A 60 0.26 -0.02 -9.51
C TRP A 60 0.29 -1.33 -10.29
N GLU A 61 1.19 -2.24 -9.93
CA GLU A 61 1.29 -3.51 -10.64
C GLU A 61 1.59 -4.68 -9.71
N THR A 62 1.13 -5.86 -10.10
CA THR A 62 1.55 -7.13 -9.49
C THR A 62 1.90 -8.14 -10.59
N PRO A 63 3.20 -8.47 -10.71
CA PRO A 63 3.66 -9.42 -11.71
C PRO A 63 3.07 -10.82 -11.56
N ALA A 64 2.82 -11.27 -10.32
CA ALA A 64 2.28 -12.61 -10.06
C ALA A 64 0.93 -12.86 -10.76
N ARG A 65 0.11 -11.81 -10.91
CA ARG A 65 -1.19 -11.90 -11.59
C ARG A 65 -1.18 -11.26 -12.99
N ASN A 66 -0.05 -10.72 -13.42
CA ASN A 66 0.11 -10.03 -14.71
C ASN A 66 -0.89 -8.88 -14.88
N VAL A 67 -1.03 -8.04 -13.86
CA VAL A 67 -1.91 -6.86 -13.89
C VAL A 67 -1.13 -5.59 -13.63
N SER A 68 -1.59 -4.50 -14.28
CA SER A 68 -1.03 -3.16 -14.13
C SER A 68 -2.14 -2.13 -14.29
N TYR A 69 -2.16 -1.15 -13.40
CA TYR A 69 -3.14 -0.06 -13.40
C TYR A 69 -2.41 1.27 -13.39
N ARG A 70 -2.86 2.20 -14.22
CA ARG A 70 -2.25 3.54 -14.30
C ARG A 70 -3.25 4.62 -13.93
N GLY A 71 -2.79 5.58 -13.13
CA GLY A 71 -3.54 6.75 -12.73
C GLY A 71 -4.32 6.53 -11.43
N ARG A 72 -4.51 7.63 -10.71
CA ARG A 72 -5.14 7.62 -9.37
C ARG A 72 -6.52 6.98 -9.36
N GLU A 73 -7.37 7.35 -10.31
CA GLU A 73 -8.76 6.87 -10.34
C GLU A 73 -8.81 5.37 -10.63
N THR A 74 -7.98 4.88 -11.54
CA THR A 74 -7.88 3.46 -11.87
C THR A 74 -7.38 2.64 -10.67
N ILE A 75 -6.35 3.17 -9.97
CA ILE A 75 -5.80 2.53 -8.77
C ILE A 75 -6.84 2.52 -7.64
N LYS A 76 -7.55 3.63 -7.43
CA LYS A 76 -8.63 3.69 -6.44
C LYS A 76 -9.70 2.64 -6.70
N ASN A 77 -10.17 2.53 -7.93
CA ASN A 77 -11.19 1.56 -8.31
C ASN A 77 -10.71 0.12 -8.12
N MET A 78 -9.45 -0.15 -8.39
CA MET A 78 -8.83 -1.44 -8.09
C MET A 78 -8.89 -1.76 -6.59
N TYR A 79 -8.48 -0.83 -5.74
CA TYR A 79 -8.54 -1.02 -4.28
C TYR A 79 -9.97 -1.29 -3.80
N LEU A 80 -10.95 -0.53 -4.29
CA LEU A 80 -12.35 -0.73 -3.90
C LEU A 80 -12.84 -2.14 -4.28
N ARG A 81 -12.47 -2.65 -5.45
CA ARG A 81 -12.79 -4.03 -5.85
C ARG A 81 -12.14 -5.06 -4.95
N VAL A 82 -10.88 -4.84 -4.59
CA VAL A 82 -10.13 -5.74 -3.71
C VAL A 82 -10.74 -5.75 -2.30
N PHE A 83 -11.05 -4.57 -1.74
CA PHE A 83 -11.69 -4.47 -0.43
C PHE A 83 -13.03 -5.21 -0.38
N ASN A 84 -13.81 -5.14 -1.46
CA ASN A 84 -15.09 -5.85 -1.58
C ASN A 84 -14.93 -7.36 -1.83
N SER A 85 -13.73 -7.84 -2.05
CA SER A 85 -13.44 -9.23 -2.44
C SER A 85 -12.57 -9.98 -1.45
N ALA A 86 -12.22 -9.36 -0.33
CA ALA A 86 -11.39 -9.96 0.70
C ALA A 86 -12.01 -9.74 2.07
N GLU A 87 -12.30 -10.82 2.78
CA GLU A 87 -12.83 -10.80 4.15
C GLU A 87 -11.73 -11.06 5.17
N GLY A 88 -11.80 -10.34 6.30
CA GLY A 88 -10.91 -10.59 7.43
C GLY A 88 -9.44 -10.32 7.13
N ILE A 89 -9.14 -9.30 6.34
CA ILE A 89 -7.75 -8.95 6.00
C ILE A 89 -7.00 -8.61 7.27
N THR A 90 -5.86 -9.30 7.48
CA THR A 90 -4.93 -9.02 8.56
C THR A 90 -3.53 -8.94 8.00
N PHE A 91 -2.79 -7.88 8.37
CA PHE A 91 -1.42 -7.68 7.96
C PHE A 91 -0.46 -7.94 9.11
N HIS A 92 0.62 -8.66 8.84
CA HIS A 92 1.68 -8.96 9.79
C HIS A 92 3.01 -8.48 9.22
N PRO A 93 3.53 -7.30 9.66
CA PRO A 93 4.78 -6.76 9.16
C PRO A 93 5.97 -7.68 9.47
N VAL A 94 6.90 -7.79 8.53
CA VAL A 94 8.16 -8.51 8.69
C VAL A 94 9.33 -7.53 8.70
N GLU A 95 9.47 -6.71 7.67
CA GLU A 95 10.60 -5.80 7.50
C GLU A 95 10.22 -4.64 6.59
N ARG A 96 10.76 -3.46 6.88
CA ARG A 96 10.65 -2.30 6.02
C ARG A 96 11.93 -1.47 6.11
N PHE A 97 12.44 -1.03 4.96
CA PHE A 97 13.57 -0.11 4.90
C PHE A 97 13.45 0.78 3.65
N ALA A 98 14.22 1.87 3.64
CA ALA A 98 14.11 2.85 2.57
C ALA A 98 15.46 3.44 2.16
N THR A 99 15.52 3.83 0.90
CA THR A 99 16.40 4.87 0.37
C THR A 99 15.55 6.14 0.15
N PRO A 100 16.12 7.28 -0.26
CA PRO A 100 15.32 8.47 -0.54
C PRO A 100 14.21 8.29 -1.59
N ASP A 101 14.36 7.36 -2.52
CA ASP A 101 13.43 7.19 -3.64
C ASP A 101 12.86 5.76 -3.77
N ARG A 102 13.13 4.88 -2.80
CA ARG A 102 12.61 3.51 -2.78
C ARG A 102 12.24 3.11 -1.37
N VAL A 103 11.12 2.39 -1.24
CA VAL A 103 10.77 1.71 0.01
C VAL A 103 10.52 0.25 -0.30
N PHE A 104 11.24 -0.61 0.41
CA PHE A 104 10.97 -2.04 0.45
C PHE A 104 10.11 -2.33 1.68
N ASP A 105 9.05 -3.12 1.49
CA ASP A 105 8.16 -3.54 2.56
C ASP A 105 7.84 -5.02 2.41
N ASP A 106 7.95 -5.76 3.49
CA ASP A 106 7.73 -7.20 3.53
C ASP A 106 6.73 -7.51 4.63
N MET A 107 5.66 -8.22 4.29
CA MET A 107 4.60 -8.59 5.23
C MET A 107 3.94 -9.92 4.87
N TRP A 108 3.20 -10.47 5.83
CA TRP A 108 2.19 -11.48 5.56
C TRP A 108 0.82 -10.83 5.53
N ALA A 109 -0.01 -11.27 4.60
CA ALA A 109 -1.43 -10.90 4.55
C ALA A 109 -2.26 -12.18 4.60
N THR A 110 -3.27 -12.19 5.48
CA THR A 110 -4.22 -13.30 5.59
C THR A 110 -5.62 -12.79 5.34
N PHE A 111 -6.39 -13.50 4.55
CA PHE A 111 -7.77 -13.14 4.21
C PHE A 111 -8.50 -14.32 3.58
N ARG A 112 -9.83 -14.19 3.44
CA ARG A 112 -10.64 -15.11 2.63
C ARG A 112 -11.08 -14.39 1.36
N ILE A 113 -10.96 -15.04 0.21
CA ILE A 113 -11.48 -14.51 -1.04
C ILE A 113 -13.01 -14.59 -0.99
N SER A 114 -13.68 -13.44 -1.11
CA SER A 114 -15.14 -13.32 -1.00
C SER A 114 -15.82 -12.75 -2.25
N GLY A 115 -15.04 -12.43 -3.28
CA GLY A 115 -15.56 -11.85 -4.52
C GLY A 115 -14.56 -11.91 -5.67
N GLU A 116 -14.94 -11.34 -6.81
CA GLU A 116 -14.20 -11.41 -8.07
C GLU A 116 -13.27 -10.21 -8.31
N GLY A 117 -13.02 -9.39 -7.30
CA GLY A 117 -12.25 -8.14 -7.44
C GLY A 117 -10.75 -8.30 -7.65
N PHE A 118 -10.21 -9.48 -7.41
CA PHE A 118 -8.81 -9.77 -7.72
C PHE A 118 -8.70 -10.24 -9.18
N GLU A 119 -8.32 -9.35 -10.08
CA GLU A 119 -8.08 -9.71 -11.48
C GLU A 119 -7.00 -10.81 -11.58
N ASN A 120 -7.27 -11.84 -12.37
CA ASN A 120 -6.39 -13.01 -12.52
C ASN A 120 -6.09 -13.75 -11.20
N CYS A 121 -7.05 -13.82 -10.31
CA CYS A 121 -6.91 -14.48 -9.02
C CYS A 121 -6.55 -15.97 -9.17
N PRO A 122 -5.51 -16.47 -8.48
CA PRO A 122 -5.08 -17.87 -8.66
C PRO A 122 -5.94 -18.90 -7.93
N PHE A 123 -6.84 -18.48 -7.03
CA PHE A 123 -7.68 -19.37 -6.25
C PHE A 123 -9.16 -19.00 -6.36
N PRO A 124 -10.08 -19.98 -6.18
CA PRO A 124 -11.50 -19.71 -6.24
C PRO A 124 -12.00 -18.92 -4.99
N ILE A 125 -13.15 -18.27 -5.15
CA ILE A 125 -13.89 -17.64 -4.05
C ILE A 125 -14.13 -18.67 -2.94
N GLY A 126 -13.96 -18.24 -1.69
CA GLY A 126 -14.07 -19.07 -0.50
C GLY A 126 -12.72 -19.57 0.03
N THR A 127 -11.66 -19.48 -0.75
CA THR A 127 -10.32 -19.90 -0.32
C THR A 127 -9.78 -18.98 0.77
N LYS A 128 -9.28 -19.55 1.85
CA LYS A 128 -8.43 -18.84 2.81
C LYS A 128 -7.03 -18.73 2.22
N VAL A 129 -6.49 -17.52 2.28
CA VAL A 129 -5.18 -17.20 1.71
C VAL A 129 -4.23 -16.74 2.80
N LYS A 130 -3.01 -17.22 2.72
CA LYS A 130 -1.86 -16.68 3.44
C LYS A 130 -0.83 -16.26 2.41
N MET A 131 -0.71 -14.95 2.21
CA MET A 131 0.13 -14.37 1.17
C MET A 131 1.38 -13.76 1.78
N ARG A 132 2.57 -14.11 1.27
CA ARG A 132 3.74 -13.28 1.50
C ARG A 132 3.71 -12.16 0.48
N LEU A 133 3.68 -10.94 0.97
CA LEU A 133 3.51 -9.75 0.14
C LEU A 133 4.70 -8.83 0.34
N LEU A 134 5.43 -8.61 -0.75
CA LEU A 134 6.56 -7.70 -0.77
C LEU A 134 6.21 -6.52 -1.67
N HIS A 135 6.43 -5.31 -1.18
CA HIS A 135 6.23 -4.10 -1.96
C HIS A 135 7.56 -3.45 -2.31
N ASN A 136 7.63 -2.92 -3.51
CA ASN A 136 8.65 -1.98 -3.93
C ASN A 136 7.95 -0.68 -4.33
N PHE A 137 8.08 0.35 -3.50
CA PHE A 137 7.53 1.67 -3.79
C PHE A 137 8.60 2.54 -4.43
N HIS A 138 8.26 3.18 -5.54
CA HIS A 138 9.09 4.20 -6.18
C HIS A 138 8.55 5.57 -5.81
N ILE A 139 9.42 6.44 -5.33
CA ILE A 139 9.04 7.77 -4.87
C ILE A 139 9.63 8.82 -5.82
N ARG A 140 8.79 9.75 -6.24
CA ARG A 140 9.17 10.91 -7.07
C ARG A 140 8.44 12.14 -6.53
N ASP A 141 9.18 13.20 -6.32
CA ASP A 141 8.66 14.48 -5.79
C ASP A 141 7.89 14.30 -4.45
N GLY A 142 8.36 13.38 -3.62
CA GLY A 142 7.75 13.11 -2.32
C GLY A 142 6.38 12.41 -2.38
N MET A 143 6.07 11.75 -3.51
CA MET A 143 4.82 11.02 -3.73
C MET A 143 5.12 9.63 -4.30
N ILE A 144 4.17 8.73 -4.21
CA ILE A 144 4.30 7.38 -4.76
C ILE A 144 4.07 7.43 -6.27
N ALA A 145 5.12 7.20 -7.04
CA ALA A 145 5.05 7.16 -8.50
C ALA A 145 4.79 5.75 -9.03
N LYS A 146 5.20 4.72 -8.26
CA LYS A 146 4.96 3.33 -8.62
C LYS A 146 4.88 2.47 -7.35
N GLU A 147 3.95 1.54 -7.34
CA GLU A 147 3.87 0.50 -6.34
C GLU A 147 3.86 -0.86 -7.04
N ILE A 148 4.82 -1.70 -6.70
CA ILE A 148 4.89 -3.07 -7.20
C ILE A 148 4.63 -4.00 -6.03
N GLY A 149 3.61 -4.85 -6.14
CA GLY A 149 3.33 -5.92 -5.18
C GLY A 149 3.81 -7.26 -5.72
N TYR A 150 4.76 -7.88 -5.04
CA TYR A 150 5.19 -9.25 -5.32
C TYR A 150 4.42 -10.18 -4.41
N GLU A 151 3.42 -10.86 -4.97
CA GLU A 151 2.45 -11.67 -4.23
C GLU A 151 2.82 -13.15 -4.33
N ILE A 152 3.09 -13.78 -3.18
CA ILE A 152 3.28 -15.23 -3.11
C ILE A 152 2.01 -15.81 -2.47
N TRP A 153 1.11 -16.28 -3.31
CA TRP A 153 -0.18 -16.81 -2.91
C TRP A 153 -0.07 -18.23 -2.37
N ARG A 154 -0.64 -18.48 -1.22
CA ARG A 154 -0.75 -19.82 -0.62
C ARG A 154 -2.14 -20.01 -0.01
N ARG A 155 -2.63 -21.25 -0.06
CA ARG A 155 -3.79 -21.64 0.73
C ARG A 155 -3.41 -21.70 2.21
N ASP A 156 -4.36 -21.32 3.06
CA ASP A 156 -4.23 -21.35 4.53
C ASP A 156 -5.27 -22.30 5.13
N ASP A 157 -5.43 -23.47 4.52
CA ASP A 157 -6.34 -24.53 4.94
C ASP A 157 -5.59 -25.79 5.39
#